data_29460fa1c24b264f0aa05e099a765096
#
_entry.id   29460fa1c24b264f0aa05e099a765096
#
_cell.length_a   1.000
_cell.length_b   1.000
_cell.length_c   1.000
_cell.angle_alpha   90.00
_cell.angle_beta   90.00
_cell.angle_gamma   90.00
#
_symmetry.space_group_name_H-M   'P 1'
#
loop_
_entity.id
_entity.type
_entity.pdbx_description
1 polymer ?
#
loop_
_entity_poly.entity_id
_entity_poly.type
_entity_poly.pdbx_seq_one_letter_code
_entity_poly.pdbx_strand_id
1 'polypeptide(L)'
;RDDARDDAEDEASAPHIHARARSRLFISDEYSRTVRLSEDLSYVQPTAPLPSWLKGFFVTAVSKGQDSVVQAAIEASNILNDYWFKVAYDAHRIDGEKPYERAKAMWIPGCDACAFVALRPDDNDANVYMCAKAIVEECRKGADWKQPTHVARIVPVEKSSSELELDALARDVLPKHFPPRGDSEPITFGIHYEEHSPMRHFSSTDVNRVVGSHVPDEGYKVDLKNPRFTICVVNAGGSMMMSVVEAYDALGHFNIHRAAFEDKLSDTVPGDDSAQPAA
;
A
#
# COMPACT_ATOMS: atom_id res chain seq x y z
N ARG A 1 43.89 -58.19 18.61
CA ARG A 1 43.05 -58.45 17.36
C ARG A 1 41.90 -57.55 17.42
N ASP A 2 42.18 -56.45 16.83
CA ASP A 2 41.46 -55.19 16.95
C ASP A 2 40.60 -55.03 15.74
N ASP A 3 39.28 -54.89 15.93
CA ASP A 3 38.35 -54.48 14.90
C ASP A 3 37.94 -53.04 15.23
N ALA A 4 38.58 -52.10 14.55
CA ALA A 4 38.19 -50.72 14.52
C ALA A 4 36.98 -50.61 13.60
N ARG A 5 35.83 -50.17 14.13
CA ARG A 5 34.68 -49.74 13.37
C ARG A 5 34.81 -48.25 13.13
N ASP A 6 34.99 -47.91 11.88
CA ASP A 6 34.81 -46.56 11.37
C ASP A 6 33.32 -46.17 11.40
N ASP A 7 32.96 -45.31 12.34
CA ASP A 7 31.68 -44.61 12.32
C ASP A 7 31.85 -43.42 11.38
N ALA A 8 31.47 -43.63 10.14
CA ALA A 8 31.24 -42.53 9.18
C ALA A 8 29.97 -41.81 9.57
N GLU A 9 30.11 -40.63 10.17
CA GLU A 9 29.03 -39.69 10.37
C GLU A 9 28.52 -39.18 9.00
N ASP A 10 27.32 -39.59 8.65
CA ASP A 10 26.53 -39.10 7.56
C ASP A 10 26.16 -37.62 7.85
N GLU A 11 27.00 -36.69 7.41
CA GLU A 11 26.62 -35.29 7.30
C GLU A 11 25.49 -35.17 6.27
N ALA A 12 24.26 -35.29 6.75
CA ALA A 12 23.07 -34.97 6.00
C ALA A 12 23.13 -33.49 5.59
N SER A 13 23.57 -33.26 4.36
CA SER A 13 23.56 -31.94 3.74
C SER A 13 22.15 -31.36 3.77
N ALA A 14 21.96 -30.34 4.57
CA ALA A 14 20.75 -29.54 4.56
C ALA A 14 20.49 -29.04 3.13
N PRO A 15 19.26 -29.15 2.64
CA PRO A 15 18.97 -28.74 1.27
C PRO A 15 19.19 -27.23 1.12
N HIS A 16 20.02 -26.85 0.17
CA HIS A 16 20.22 -25.47 -0.28
C HIS A 16 18.90 -24.89 -0.84
N ILE A 17 18.02 -24.45 0.04
CA ILE A 17 16.77 -23.76 -0.31
C ILE A 17 17.04 -22.33 -0.81
N HIS A 18 18.23 -21.79 -0.56
CA HIS A 18 18.54 -20.37 -0.76
C HIS A 18 18.91 -19.94 -2.19
N ALA A 19 19.16 -20.86 -3.12
CA ALA A 19 19.63 -20.47 -4.46
C ALA A 19 18.52 -20.25 -5.49
N ARG A 20 17.27 -20.66 -5.23
CA ARG A 20 16.17 -20.58 -6.21
C ARG A 20 15.20 -19.42 -6.01
N ALA A 21 15.29 -18.69 -4.92
CA ALA A 21 14.36 -17.59 -4.61
C ALA A 21 14.68 -16.26 -5.31
N ARG A 22 15.85 -16.15 -5.95
CA ARG A 22 16.31 -14.87 -6.54
C ARG A 22 15.73 -14.52 -7.90
N SER A 23 14.93 -15.34 -8.55
CA SER A 23 14.64 -15.11 -9.97
C SER A 23 13.22 -15.34 -10.46
N ARG A 24 12.22 -15.55 -9.64
CA ARG A 24 10.83 -15.65 -10.13
C ARG A 24 9.93 -14.63 -9.46
N LEU A 25 9.98 -13.63 -9.93
CA LEU A 25 9.17 -12.54 -10.46
C LEU A 25 7.68 -12.73 -10.47
N PHE A 26 7.19 -11.81 -9.91
CA PHE A 26 6.02 -11.13 -9.65
C PHE A 26 4.98 -11.01 -10.77
N ILE A 27 5.35 -11.10 -12.04
CA ILE A 27 4.50 -10.59 -13.12
C ILE A 27 4.89 -11.33 -14.39
N SER A 28 3.93 -11.55 -15.31
CA SER A 28 4.21 -12.13 -16.61
C SER A 28 5.46 -11.51 -17.24
N ASP A 29 6.25 -12.29 -17.97
CA ASP A 29 7.49 -11.81 -18.59
C ASP A 29 7.30 -10.57 -19.45
N GLU A 30 6.12 -10.38 -20.00
CA GLU A 30 5.74 -9.23 -20.81
C GLU A 30 5.60 -7.95 -19.98
N TYR A 31 5.01 -8.04 -18.78
CA TYR A 31 4.89 -6.91 -17.86
C TYR A 31 6.21 -6.63 -17.13
N SER A 32 7.00 -7.65 -16.85
CA SER A 32 8.33 -7.51 -16.24
C SER A 32 9.31 -6.72 -17.09
N ARG A 33 9.16 -6.75 -18.41
CA ARG A 33 10.01 -6.00 -19.35
C ARG A 33 9.68 -4.52 -19.36
N THR A 34 8.45 -4.16 -19.03
CA THR A 34 7.95 -2.78 -19.13
C THR A 34 8.05 -1.98 -17.85
N VAL A 35 8.30 -2.58 -16.69
CA VAL A 35 8.05 -1.91 -15.39
C VAL A 35 9.18 -2.04 -14.38
N ARG A 36 10.40 -2.32 -14.78
CA ARG A 36 11.52 -2.29 -13.84
C ARG A 36 11.98 -0.86 -13.62
N LEU A 37 11.74 -0.36 -12.42
CA LEU A 37 12.59 0.68 -11.87
C LEU A 37 13.93 0.00 -11.60
N SER A 38 14.90 0.15 -12.49
CA SER A 38 16.26 -0.35 -12.27
C SER A 38 16.98 0.59 -11.32
N GLU A 39 17.96 0.08 -10.59
CA GLU A 39 18.87 0.88 -9.80
C GLU A 39 19.57 1.99 -10.62
N ASP A 40 19.63 1.80 -11.94
CA ASP A 40 20.24 2.76 -12.88
C ASP A 40 19.30 3.87 -13.35
N LEU A 41 18.06 3.96 -12.80
CA LEU A 41 17.09 5.01 -13.13
C LEU A 41 16.72 5.09 -14.63
N SER A 42 17.26 4.23 -15.47
CA SER A 42 16.88 4.12 -16.87
C SER A 42 15.65 3.22 -17.00
N TYR A 43 14.51 3.79 -17.23
CA TYR A 43 13.28 3.03 -17.41
C TYR A 43 12.57 3.45 -18.69
N VAL A 44 11.88 2.48 -19.28
CA VAL A 44 10.93 2.71 -20.35
C VAL A 44 9.56 2.88 -19.69
N GLN A 45 8.88 3.96 -19.97
CA GLN A 45 7.50 4.15 -19.51
C GLN A 45 6.65 2.98 -20.00
N PRO A 46 5.99 2.25 -19.10
CA PRO A 46 5.10 1.17 -19.53
C PRO A 46 3.93 1.77 -20.31
N THR A 47 3.52 1.08 -21.35
CA THR A 47 2.35 1.45 -22.16
C THR A 47 1.09 0.72 -21.72
N ALA A 48 1.26 -0.36 -20.96
CA ALA A 48 0.16 -1.20 -20.48
C ALA A 48 -0.30 -0.80 -19.07
N PRO A 49 -1.60 -0.85 -18.77
CA PRO A 49 -2.14 -0.65 -17.43
C PRO A 49 -1.64 -1.72 -16.45
N LEU A 50 -1.83 -1.48 -15.14
CA LEU A 50 -1.51 -2.47 -14.12
C LEU A 50 -2.33 -3.75 -14.30
N PRO A 51 -1.77 -4.95 -14.08
CA PRO A 51 -2.52 -6.20 -14.13
C PRO A 51 -3.73 -6.22 -13.18
N SER A 52 -4.76 -6.96 -13.57
CA SER A 52 -6.06 -7.01 -12.88
C SER A 52 -6.09 -7.69 -11.51
N TRP A 53 -4.96 -8.18 -11.00
CA TRP A 53 -4.93 -8.99 -9.78
C TRP A 53 -3.91 -8.49 -8.76
N LEU A 54 -3.28 -7.36 -8.99
CA LEU A 54 -2.26 -6.86 -8.09
C LEU A 54 -2.85 -6.39 -6.77
N LYS A 55 -2.16 -6.76 -5.70
CA LYS A 55 -2.34 -6.30 -4.35
C LYS A 55 -1.12 -5.48 -3.95
N GLY A 56 -1.30 -4.39 -3.24
CA GLY A 56 -0.18 -3.51 -2.90
C GLY A 56 -0.59 -2.14 -2.42
N PHE A 57 0.11 -1.12 -2.90
CA PHE A 57 -0.09 0.25 -2.45
C PHE A 57 -0.04 1.23 -3.62
N PHE A 58 -1.02 2.10 -3.68
CA PHE A 58 -0.97 3.27 -4.53
C PHE A 58 -0.17 4.36 -3.82
N VAL A 59 0.87 4.84 -4.47
CA VAL A 59 1.84 5.78 -3.89
C VAL A 59 1.74 7.11 -4.63
N THR A 60 1.64 8.21 -3.88
CA THR A 60 1.73 9.55 -4.45
C THR A 60 3.03 10.24 -4.00
N ALA A 61 3.65 10.97 -4.92
CA ALA A 61 4.85 11.75 -4.63
C ALA A 61 4.51 13.10 -4.00
N VAL A 62 5.43 13.64 -3.20
CA VAL A 62 5.32 15.00 -2.61
C VAL A 62 5.31 16.07 -3.70
N SER A 63 6.07 15.87 -4.76
CA SER A 63 6.13 16.77 -5.91
C SER A 63 5.86 16.04 -7.22
N LYS A 64 5.39 16.79 -8.22
CA LYS A 64 5.15 16.27 -9.56
C LYS A 64 6.46 16.13 -10.33
N GLY A 65 6.41 15.27 -11.31
CA GLY A 65 7.52 15.01 -12.23
C GLY A 65 8.06 13.60 -12.11
N GLN A 66 8.63 13.14 -13.19
CA GLN A 66 9.08 11.77 -13.37
C GLN A 66 10.10 11.34 -12.30
N ASP A 67 11.12 12.16 -12.06
CA ASP A 67 12.15 11.85 -11.07
C ASP A 67 11.57 11.77 -9.65
N SER A 68 10.64 12.66 -9.32
CA SER A 68 9.96 12.66 -8.02
C SER A 68 9.14 11.38 -7.79
N VAL A 69 8.47 10.91 -8.83
CA VAL A 69 7.69 9.65 -8.76
C VAL A 69 8.61 8.45 -8.61
N VAL A 70 9.73 8.43 -9.33
CA VAL A 70 10.74 7.36 -9.20
C VAL A 70 11.28 7.30 -7.78
N GLN A 71 11.69 8.45 -7.23
CA GLN A 71 12.20 8.53 -5.86
C GLN A 71 11.13 8.12 -4.84
N ALA A 72 9.88 8.57 -5.01
CA ALA A 72 8.78 8.18 -4.16
C ALA A 72 8.50 6.67 -4.21
N ALA A 73 8.54 6.06 -5.40
CA ALA A 73 8.31 4.63 -5.57
C ALA A 73 9.42 3.79 -4.91
N ILE A 74 10.67 4.19 -5.06
CA ILE A 74 11.81 3.55 -4.41
C ILE A 74 11.72 3.70 -2.89
N GLU A 75 11.48 4.92 -2.39
CA GLU A 75 11.33 5.19 -0.97
C GLU A 75 10.18 4.39 -0.35
N ALA A 76 9.01 4.36 -0.99
CA ALA A 76 7.87 3.58 -0.54
C ALA A 76 8.18 2.07 -0.49
N SER A 77 8.84 1.53 -1.52
CA SER A 77 9.26 0.13 -1.56
C SER A 77 10.21 -0.19 -0.40
N ASN A 78 11.16 0.68 -0.11
CA ASN A 78 12.10 0.54 1.00
C ASN A 78 11.38 0.61 2.36
N ILE A 79 10.48 1.58 2.55
CA ILE A 79 9.68 1.71 3.78
C ILE A 79 8.88 0.43 4.04
N LEU A 80 8.22 -0.10 3.01
CA LEU A 80 7.42 -1.31 3.12
C LEU A 80 8.28 -2.55 3.40
N ASN A 81 9.42 -2.69 2.72
CA ASN A 81 10.33 -3.81 2.96
C ASN A 81 10.96 -3.75 4.36
N ASP A 82 11.34 -2.56 4.84
CA ASP A 82 11.86 -2.35 6.20
C ASP A 82 10.79 -2.63 7.27
N TYR A 83 9.53 -2.25 7.03
CA TYR A 83 8.42 -2.58 7.92
C TYR A 83 8.23 -4.09 8.04
N TRP A 84 8.18 -4.83 6.94
CA TRP A 84 8.06 -6.29 7.00
C TRP A 84 9.27 -6.97 7.60
N PHE A 85 10.47 -6.43 7.39
CA PHE A 85 11.66 -6.92 8.08
C PHE A 85 11.50 -6.81 9.58
N LYS A 86 11.09 -5.63 10.09
CA LYS A 86 10.86 -5.41 11.51
C LYS A 86 9.82 -6.38 12.07
N VAL A 87 8.66 -6.50 11.41
CA VAL A 87 7.61 -7.43 11.84
C VAL A 87 8.05 -8.88 11.84
N ALA A 88 8.80 -9.30 10.84
CA ALA A 88 9.32 -10.67 10.77
C ALA A 88 10.42 -10.94 11.81
N TYR A 89 11.28 -9.97 12.07
CA TYR A 89 12.33 -10.04 13.09
C TYR A 89 11.74 -10.09 14.50
N ASP A 90 10.78 -9.21 14.82
CA ASP A 90 10.09 -9.19 16.11
C ASP A 90 9.31 -10.50 16.36
N ALA A 91 8.86 -11.16 15.31
CA ALA A 91 8.21 -12.47 15.39
C ALA A 91 9.20 -13.65 15.49
N HIS A 92 10.49 -13.40 15.66
CA HIS A 92 11.56 -14.41 15.73
C HIS A 92 11.59 -15.41 14.55
N ARG A 93 11.17 -14.94 13.37
CA ARG A 93 11.06 -15.80 12.18
C ARG A 93 12.30 -15.80 11.30
N ILE A 94 13.33 -15.01 11.66
CA ILE A 94 14.51 -14.82 10.81
C ILE A 94 15.76 -14.72 11.67
N ASP A 95 16.69 -15.62 11.46
CA ASP A 95 18.04 -15.57 12.01
C ASP A 95 18.90 -14.59 11.20
N GLY A 96 18.84 -13.30 11.54
CA GLY A 96 19.85 -12.31 11.14
C GLY A 96 19.99 -11.95 9.66
N GLU A 97 19.41 -12.68 8.73
CA GLU A 97 19.44 -12.33 7.31
C GLU A 97 18.28 -11.43 6.91
N LYS A 98 18.59 -10.38 6.14
CA LYS A 98 17.58 -9.49 5.57
C LYS A 98 16.63 -10.30 4.69
N PRO A 99 15.30 -10.32 4.98
CA PRO A 99 14.37 -11.08 4.17
C PRO A 99 14.37 -10.58 2.73
N TYR A 100 14.00 -11.46 1.82
CA TYR A 100 13.82 -11.09 0.43
C TYR A 100 12.76 -9.98 0.28
N GLU A 101 12.91 -9.16 -0.74
CA GLU A 101 11.99 -8.07 -1.04
C GLU A 101 10.57 -8.59 -1.24
N ARG A 102 9.62 -8.09 -0.45
CA ARG A 102 8.20 -8.39 -0.56
C ARG A 102 7.44 -7.36 -1.39
N ALA A 103 7.94 -6.14 -1.40
CA ALA A 103 7.32 -5.00 -2.07
C ALA A 103 8.20 -4.54 -3.22
N LYS A 104 7.61 -4.33 -4.38
CA LYS A 104 8.30 -3.90 -5.58
C LYS A 104 7.61 -2.72 -6.23
N ALA A 105 8.37 -1.67 -6.44
CA ALA A 105 7.92 -0.47 -7.12
C ALA A 105 7.59 -0.73 -8.60
N MET A 106 6.49 -0.15 -9.06
CA MET A 106 5.98 -0.22 -10.42
C MET A 106 5.50 1.14 -10.89
N TRP A 107 5.77 1.44 -12.13
CA TRP A 107 5.29 2.66 -12.77
C TRP A 107 3.81 2.52 -13.19
N ILE A 108 3.06 3.62 -13.13
CA ILE A 108 1.70 3.70 -13.68
C ILE A 108 1.75 4.55 -14.96
N PRO A 109 1.29 4.02 -16.12
CA PRO A 109 1.32 4.75 -17.38
C PRO A 109 0.59 6.09 -17.30
N GLY A 110 1.19 7.13 -17.86
CA GLY A 110 0.56 8.45 -17.93
C GLY A 110 0.39 9.18 -16.60
N CYS A 111 0.97 8.68 -15.51
CA CYS A 111 0.98 9.35 -14.20
C CYS A 111 2.33 10.01 -13.95
N ASP A 112 2.32 11.32 -13.67
CA ASP A 112 3.49 12.14 -13.34
C ASP A 112 3.65 12.45 -11.85
N ALA A 113 2.74 11.92 -11.02
CA ALA A 113 2.69 12.14 -9.59
C ALA A 113 2.44 10.88 -8.76
N CYS A 114 2.31 9.71 -9.39
CA CYS A 114 1.97 8.48 -8.70
C CYS A 114 2.63 7.24 -9.27
N ALA A 115 2.80 6.24 -8.42
CA ALA A 115 3.32 4.92 -8.73
C ALA A 115 2.52 3.84 -7.99
N PHE A 116 2.82 2.60 -8.26
CA PHE A 116 2.29 1.46 -7.54
C PHE A 116 3.43 0.65 -6.91
N VAL A 117 3.24 0.18 -5.69
CA VAL A 117 4.14 -0.77 -5.06
C VAL A 117 3.40 -2.09 -4.88
N ALA A 118 3.73 -3.05 -5.72
CA ALA A 118 3.10 -4.36 -5.72
C ALA A 118 3.68 -5.25 -4.61
N LEU A 119 2.80 -6.00 -3.95
CA LEU A 119 3.19 -7.13 -3.11
C LEU A 119 3.41 -8.38 -3.94
N ARG A 120 4.15 -9.31 -3.39
CA ARG A 120 4.32 -10.62 -4.02
C ARG A 120 2.99 -11.39 -4.07
N PRO A 121 2.72 -12.12 -5.15
CA PRO A 121 1.49 -12.91 -5.27
C PRO A 121 1.36 -14.03 -4.23
N ASP A 122 2.48 -14.50 -3.68
CA ASP A 122 2.54 -15.52 -2.63
C ASP A 122 2.27 -14.93 -1.21
N ASP A 123 2.27 -13.60 -1.07
CA ASP A 123 1.90 -12.89 0.16
C ASP A 123 0.37 -12.70 0.29
N ASN A 124 -0.41 -13.74 0.02
CA ASN A 124 -1.87 -13.67 0.08
C ASN A 124 -2.42 -13.25 1.45
N ASP A 125 -1.69 -13.58 2.53
CA ASP A 125 -2.08 -13.26 3.90
C ASP A 125 -1.73 -11.82 4.31
N ALA A 126 -0.98 -11.08 3.50
CA ALA A 126 -0.63 -9.71 3.81
C ALA A 126 -1.87 -8.80 3.83
N ASN A 127 -2.18 -8.23 4.99
CA ASN A 127 -3.23 -7.22 5.12
C ASN A 127 -2.66 -5.83 4.79
N VAL A 128 -2.91 -5.37 3.56
CA VAL A 128 -2.39 -4.07 3.08
C VAL A 128 -2.88 -2.88 3.89
N TYR A 129 -4.13 -2.93 4.39
CA TYR A 129 -4.66 -1.90 5.26
C TYR A 129 -3.92 -1.83 6.59
N MET A 130 -3.72 -2.98 7.26
CA MET A 130 -3.00 -3.01 8.54
C MET A 130 -1.55 -2.57 8.38
N CYS A 131 -0.91 -2.91 7.29
CA CYS A 131 0.44 -2.46 6.96
C CYS A 131 0.49 -0.93 6.78
N ALA A 132 -0.37 -0.36 5.94
CA ALA A 132 -0.43 1.09 5.72
C ALA A 132 -0.76 1.84 7.01
N LYS A 133 -1.70 1.35 7.81
CA LYS A 133 -2.07 1.90 9.12
C LYS A 133 -0.86 1.95 10.05
N ALA A 134 -0.16 0.83 10.21
CA ALA A 134 1.01 0.75 11.08
C ALA A 134 2.12 1.71 10.63
N ILE A 135 2.36 1.85 9.33
CA ILE A 135 3.35 2.81 8.80
C ILE A 135 2.96 4.25 9.14
N VAL A 136 1.68 4.62 8.98
CA VAL A 136 1.20 5.96 9.37
C VAL A 136 1.42 6.20 10.87
N GLU A 137 1.09 5.22 11.71
CA GLU A 137 1.26 5.31 13.17
C GLU A 137 2.74 5.42 13.57
N GLU A 138 3.65 4.69 12.90
CA GLU A 138 5.09 4.81 13.13
C GLU A 138 5.62 6.18 12.68
N CYS A 139 5.18 6.70 11.54
CA CYS A 139 5.55 8.05 11.10
C CYS A 139 5.14 9.13 12.11
N ARG A 140 3.98 8.98 12.75
CA ARG A 140 3.52 9.91 13.81
C ARG A 140 4.38 9.87 15.06
N LYS A 141 4.92 8.72 15.44
CA LYS A 141 5.80 8.59 16.61
C LYS A 141 7.14 9.31 16.46
N GLY A 142 7.58 9.57 15.25
CA GLY A 142 8.65 10.50 14.90
C GLY A 142 10.09 10.11 15.22
N ALA A 143 10.37 9.27 16.20
CA ALA A 143 11.71 9.20 16.79
C ALA A 143 12.71 8.31 16.05
N ASP A 144 12.30 7.12 15.56
CA ASP A 144 13.22 6.10 15.04
C ASP A 144 12.93 5.68 13.59
N TRP A 145 11.92 6.27 12.98
CA TRP A 145 11.51 5.94 11.63
C TRP A 145 12.11 6.91 10.62
N LYS A 146 12.61 6.42 9.50
CA LYS A 146 13.06 7.27 8.40
C LYS A 146 11.89 8.16 7.95
N GLN A 147 12.05 9.46 8.11
CA GLN A 147 11.03 10.40 7.67
C GLN A 147 10.91 10.35 6.15
N PRO A 148 9.68 10.16 5.60
CA PRO A 148 9.47 10.15 4.16
C PRO A 148 9.77 11.55 3.60
N THR A 149 10.58 11.59 2.55
CA THR A 149 10.99 12.84 1.88
C THR A 149 10.35 12.99 0.51
N HIS A 150 10.14 11.90 -0.18
CA HIS A 150 9.59 11.86 -1.53
C HIS A 150 8.16 11.33 -1.58
N VAL A 151 7.80 10.42 -0.68
CA VAL A 151 6.46 9.84 -0.60
C VAL A 151 5.52 10.75 0.16
N ALA A 152 4.41 11.15 -0.48
CA ALA A 152 3.33 11.83 0.22
C ALA A 152 2.37 10.83 0.87
N ARG A 153 1.85 9.85 0.11
CA ARG A 153 0.83 8.92 0.57
C ARG A 153 1.15 7.49 0.17
N ILE A 154 0.70 6.55 1.01
CA ILE A 154 0.73 5.10 0.75
C ILE A 154 -0.68 4.56 0.97
N VAL A 155 -1.53 4.60 -0.06
CA VAL A 155 -2.91 4.13 0.01
C VAL A 155 -2.95 2.62 -0.23
N PRO A 156 -3.52 1.82 0.69
CA PRO A 156 -3.59 0.37 0.49
C PRO A 156 -4.50 0.03 -0.69
N VAL A 157 -4.15 -1.01 -1.43
CA VAL A 157 -4.90 -1.56 -2.56
C VAL A 157 -5.05 -3.06 -2.38
N GLU A 158 -6.29 -3.52 -2.23
CA GLU A 158 -6.58 -4.95 -2.12
C GLU A 158 -6.60 -5.65 -3.47
N LYS A 159 -7.03 -4.92 -4.50
CA LYS A 159 -7.08 -5.43 -5.86
C LYS A 159 -7.00 -4.30 -6.88
N SER A 160 -6.27 -4.57 -7.97
CA SER A 160 -6.24 -3.76 -9.18
C SER A 160 -6.98 -4.43 -10.32
N SER A 161 -7.40 -3.65 -11.33
CA SER A 161 -7.91 -4.12 -12.62
C SER A 161 -7.20 -3.37 -13.74
N SER A 162 -6.76 -4.10 -14.78
CA SER A 162 -6.17 -3.53 -16.00
C SER A 162 -7.21 -2.92 -16.93
N GLU A 163 -8.46 -3.19 -16.65
CA GLU A 163 -9.60 -2.67 -17.37
C GLU A 163 -10.38 -1.73 -16.44
N LEU A 164 -11.08 -0.78 -17.03
CA LEU A 164 -11.90 0.16 -16.26
C LEU A 164 -13.22 -0.48 -15.80
N GLU A 165 -13.16 -1.76 -15.41
CA GLU A 165 -14.30 -2.57 -14.98
C GLU A 165 -14.58 -2.39 -13.49
N LEU A 166 -15.11 -1.23 -13.13
CA LEU A 166 -15.44 -0.89 -11.76
C LEU A 166 -16.42 -1.87 -11.11
N ASP A 167 -17.42 -2.35 -11.85
CA ASP A 167 -18.42 -3.31 -11.37
C ASP A 167 -17.80 -4.67 -10.99
N ALA A 168 -16.92 -5.21 -11.85
CA ALA A 168 -16.24 -6.46 -11.58
C ALA A 168 -15.32 -6.34 -10.36
N LEU A 169 -14.60 -5.22 -10.25
CA LEU A 169 -13.72 -4.95 -9.12
C LEU A 169 -14.49 -4.83 -7.81
N ALA A 170 -15.63 -4.13 -7.80
CA ALA A 170 -16.49 -3.99 -6.63
C ALA A 170 -17.07 -5.35 -6.19
N ARG A 171 -17.51 -6.16 -7.14
CA ARG A 171 -18.01 -7.52 -6.88
C ARG A 171 -16.99 -8.42 -6.21
N ASP A 172 -15.71 -8.26 -6.54
CA ASP A 172 -14.63 -9.08 -5.97
C ASP A 172 -14.16 -8.61 -4.60
N VAL A 173 -14.14 -7.30 -4.36
CA VAL A 173 -13.58 -6.72 -3.13
C VAL A 173 -14.62 -6.59 -2.03
N LEU A 174 -15.80 -6.03 -2.34
CA LEU A 174 -16.73 -5.58 -1.32
C LEU A 174 -17.37 -6.68 -0.47
N PRO A 175 -17.71 -7.89 -0.99
CA PRO A 175 -18.39 -8.91 -0.18
C PRO A 175 -17.61 -9.37 1.05
N LYS A 176 -16.29 -9.22 1.06
CA LYS A 176 -15.43 -9.56 2.21
C LYS A 176 -15.61 -8.59 3.38
N HIS A 177 -15.93 -7.33 3.06
CA HIS A 177 -16.04 -6.24 4.03
C HIS A 177 -17.50 -5.95 4.39
N PHE A 178 -18.42 -6.24 3.50
CA PHE A 178 -19.83 -5.97 3.62
C PHE A 178 -20.66 -7.25 3.52
N PRO A 179 -20.46 -8.22 4.45
CA PRO A 179 -21.29 -9.42 4.48
C PRO A 179 -22.73 -9.04 4.85
N PRO A 180 -23.75 -9.80 4.39
CA PRO A 180 -25.14 -9.59 4.79
C PRO A 180 -25.26 -9.57 6.32
N ARG A 181 -25.97 -8.58 6.87
CA ARG A 181 -26.19 -8.40 8.32
C ARG A 181 -27.68 -8.42 8.59
N GLY A 182 -28.07 -9.08 9.67
CA GLY A 182 -29.44 -9.00 10.17
C GLY A 182 -29.70 -7.69 10.94
N ASP A 183 -30.72 -7.65 11.77
CA ASP A 183 -31.24 -6.50 12.54
C ASP A 183 -30.25 -5.89 13.56
N SER A 184 -29.00 -5.66 13.16
CA SER A 184 -27.98 -5.00 13.98
C SER A 184 -27.88 -3.52 13.60
N GLU A 185 -27.34 -2.71 14.53
CA GLU A 185 -27.07 -1.29 14.26
C GLU A 185 -26.29 -1.12 12.94
N PRO A 186 -26.75 -0.24 12.03
CA PRO A 186 -26.11 -0.07 10.73
C PRO A 186 -24.67 0.41 10.85
N ILE A 187 -23.77 -0.25 10.12
CA ILE A 187 -22.39 0.22 9.96
C ILE A 187 -22.35 1.31 8.89
N THR A 188 -21.69 2.42 9.22
CA THR A 188 -21.58 3.53 8.26
C THR A 188 -20.42 3.31 7.29
N PHE A 189 -20.63 3.72 6.04
CA PHE A 189 -19.59 3.72 5.02
C PHE A 189 -19.65 4.95 4.12
N GLY A 190 -18.49 5.27 3.52
CA GLY A 190 -18.34 6.28 2.50
C GLY A 190 -17.55 5.74 1.31
N ILE A 191 -17.60 6.45 0.19
CA ILE A 191 -16.82 6.12 -1.01
C ILE A 191 -15.93 7.32 -1.31
N HIS A 192 -14.63 7.05 -1.41
CA HIS A 192 -13.63 8.05 -1.79
C HIS A 192 -13.05 7.68 -3.15
N TYR A 193 -13.28 8.55 -4.14
CA TYR A 193 -12.79 8.35 -5.50
C TYR A 193 -11.72 9.36 -5.87
N GLU A 194 -10.59 8.86 -6.35
CA GLU A 194 -9.48 9.66 -6.87
C GLU A 194 -9.23 9.34 -8.35
N GLU A 195 -9.08 10.39 -9.16
CA GLU A 195 -8.78 10.29 -10.59
C GLU A 195 -7.38 10.87 -10.86
N HIS A 196 -6.46 10.01 -11.26
CA HIS A 196 -5.08 10.34 -11.63
C HIS A 196 -4.78 10.02 -13.11
N SER A 197 -5.81 9.83 -13.91
CA SER A 197 -5.68 9.62 -15.35
C SER A 197 -5.71 10.97 -16.10
N PRO A 198 -4.95 11.14 -17.19
CA PRO A 198 -5.03 12.34 -18.02
C PRO A 198 -6.40 12.50 -18.70
N MET A 199 -7.15 11.42 -18.88
CA MET A 199 -8.52 11.42 -19.35
C MET A 199 -9.45 10.96 -18.24
N ARG A 200 -10.47 11.79 -17.95
CA ARG A 200 -11.48 11.44 -16.97
C ARG A 200 -12.44 10.40 -17.54
N HIS A 201 -12.45 9.21 -16.94
CA HIS A 201 -13.30 8.10 -17.38
C HIS A 201 -14.63 8.01 -16.62
N PHE A 202 -14.64 8.40 -15.34
CA PHE A 202 -15.80 8.31 -14.47
C PHE A 202 -16.07 9.63 -13.76
N SER A 203 -17.33 9.94 -13.53
CA SER A 203 -17.71 10.94 -12.54
C SER A 203 -17.76 10.30 -11.15
N SER A 204 -17.57 11.09 -10.10
CA SER A 204 -17.77 10.60 -8.72
C SER A 204 -19.17 10.03 -8.50
N THR A 205 -20.18 10.59 -9.18
CA THR A 205 -21.56 10.08 -9.13
C THR A 205 -21.69 8.70 -9.74
N ASP A 206 -21.03 8.43 -10.88
CA ASP A 206 -21.05 7.11 -11.50
C ASP A 206 -20.34 6.07 -10.61
N VAL A 207 -19.18 6.43 -10.05
CA VAL A 207 -18.46 5.57 -9.12
C VAL A 207 -19.32 5.27 -7.90
N ASN A 208 -19.92 6.27 -7.27
CA ASN A 208 -20.77 6.08 -6.09
C ASN A 208 -21.97 5.18 -6.41
N ARG A 209 -22.59 5.34 -7.57
CA ARG A 209 -23.73 4.53 -8.01
C ARG A 209 -23.32 3.07 -8.22
N VAL A 210 -22.24 2.82 -8.94
CA VAL A 210 -21.78 1.45 -9.24
C VAL A 210 -21.27 0.76 -7.97
N VAL A 211 -20.37 1.40 -7.24
CA VAL A 211 -19.77 0.82 -6.03
C VAL A 211 -20.82 0.63 -4.93
N GLY A 212 -21.67 1.65 -4.73
CA GLY A 212 -22.73 1.61 -3.72
C GLY A 212 -23.73 0.49 -3.96
N SER A 213 -24.02 0.12 -5.22
CA SER A 213 -24.94 -0.99 -5.53
C SER A 213 -24.44 -2.38 -5.11
N HIS A 214 -23.15 -2.51 -4.77
CA HIS A 214 -22.56 -3.76 -4.26
C HIS A 214 -22.51 -3.83 -2.72
N VAL A 215 -22.90 -2.76 -2.02
CA VAL A 215 -23.05 -2.78 -0.57
C VAL A 215 -24.50 -3.11 -0.25
N PRO A 216 -24.80 -4.13 0.59
CA PRO A 216 -26.17 -4.47 0.97
C PRO A 216 -26.87 -3.27 1.64
N ASP A 217 -28.14 -3.04 1.33
CA ASP A 217 -28.97 -2.00 1.97
C ASP A 217 -29.20 -2.31 3.46
N GLU A 218 -29.32 -3.60 3.80
CA GLU A 218 -29.57 -4.06 5.17
C GLU A 218 -28.27 -4.08 5.98
N GLY A 219 -28.27 -3.36 7.10
CA GLY A 219 -27.15 -3.32 8.04
C GLY A 219 -26.02 -2.36 7.65
N TYR A 220 -26.17 -1.56 6.59
CA TYR A 220 -25.21 -0.55 6.16
C TYR A 220 -25.89 0.77 5.83
N LYS A 221 -25.19 1.88 6.08
CA LYS A 221 -25.71 3.22 5.83
C LYS A 221 -24.59 4.13 5.31
N VAL A 222 -24.88 4.93 4.30
CA VAL A 222 -23.96 5.96 3.81
C VAL A 222 -23.80 7.08 4.84
N ASP A 223 -22.56 7.40 5.16
CA ASP A 223 -22.17 8.58 5.94
C ASP A 223 -20.97 9.24 5.24
N LEU A 224 -21.18 10.47 4.76
CA LEU A 224 -20.14 11.22 4.03
C LEU A 224 -19.22 12.02 4.96
N LYS A 225 -19.56 12.14 6.25
CA LYS A 225 -18.80 12.97 7.19
C LYS A 225 -17.88 12.17 8.09
N ASN A 226 -18.38 11.03 8.57
CA ASN A 226 -17.62 10.20 9.51
C ASN A 226 -17.93 8.71 9.30
N PRO A 227 -17.61 8.16 8.14
CA PRO A 227 -17.84 6.75 7.86
C PRO A 227 -16.92 5.87 8.71
N ARG A 228 -17.44 4.75 9.21
CA ARG A 228 -16.60 3.72 9.82
C ARG A 228 -15.70 3.05 8.77
N PHE A 229 -16.27 2.70 7.62
CA PHE A 229 -15.52 2.18 6.47
C PHE A 229 -15.48 3.18 5.33
N THR A 230 -14.33 3.34 4.71
CA THR A 230 -14.17 4.07 3.47
C THR A 230 -13.77 3.11 2.36
N ILE A 231 -14.56 3.07 1.29
CA ILE A 231 -14.22 2.36 0.07
C ILE A 231 -13.38 3.31 -0.76
N CYS A 232 -12.07 3.04 -0.81
CA CYS A 232 -11.13 3.80 -1.62
C CYS A 232 -11.11 3.25 -3.04
N VAL A 233 -11.39 4.10 -4.02
CA VAL A 233 -11.35 3.78 -5.45
C VAL A 233 -10.39 4.76 -6.12
N VAL A 234 -9.39 4.24 -6.81
CA VAL A 234 -8.40 5.04 -7.54
C VAL A 234 -8.40 4.61 -9.00
N ASN A 235 -8.51 5.59 -9.89
CA ASN A 235 -8.25 5.42 -11.31
C ASN A 235 -6.94 6.11 -11.68
N ALA A 236 -5.98 5.34 -12.17
CA ALA A 236 -4.69 5.85 -12.58
C ALA A 236 -4.13 5.08 -13.78
N GLY A 237 -3.77 5.80 -14.83
CA GLY A 237 -3.13 5.22 -16.03
C GLY A 237 -3.92 4.11 -16.72
N GLY A 238 -5.25 4.18 -16.71
CA GLY A 238 -6.13 3.17 -17.28
C GLY A 238 -6.33 1.93 -16.39
N SER A 239 -5.86 2.00 -15.15
CA SER A 239 -6.06 0.93 -14.14
C SER A 239 -6.99 1.42 -13.05
N MET A 240 -7.89 0.54 -12.61
CA MET A 240 -8.73 0.76 -11.43
C MET A 240 -8.14 0.01 -10.24
N MET A 241 -8.18 0.63 -9.08
CA MET A 241 -7.71 0.06 -7.82
C MET A 241 -8.77 0.25 -6.74
N MET A 242 -8.92 -0.74 -5.87
CA MET A 242 -9.91 -0.67 -4.80
C MET A 242 -9.40 -1.28 -3.51
N SER A 243 -9.81 -0.70 -2.40
CA SER A 243 -9.67 -1.24 -1.05
C SER A 243 -10.78 -0.74 -0.14
N VAL A 244 -10.98 -1.42 0.99
CA VAL A 244 -11.85 -0.97 2.07
C VAL A 244 -11.00 -0.75 3.32
N VAL A 245 -11.11 0.43 3.90
CA VAL A 245 -10.29 0.85 5.05
C VAL A 245 -11.17 1.39 6.17
N GLU A 246 -10.72 1.24 7.42
CA GLU A 246 -11.31 1.91 8.57
C GLU A 246 -10.55 3.21 8.87
N ALA A 247 -11.22 4.15 9.51
CA ALA A 247 -10.61 5.38 10.05
C ALA A 247 -9.79 6.19 9.01
N TYR A 248 -10.25 6.26 7.77
CA TYR A 248 -9.54 6.91 6.65
C TYR A 248 -9.12 8.35 6.97
N ASP A 249 -10.04 9.16 7.51
CA ASP A 249 -9.76 10.54 7.89
C ASP A 249 -8.82 10.63 9.11
N ALA A 250 -9.03 9.78 10.11
CA ALA A 250 -8.17 9.72 11.29
C ALA A 250 -6.73 9.28 10.95
N LEU A 251 -6.55 8.49 9.88
CA LEU A 251 -5.23 8.13 9.34
C LEU A 251 -4.66 9.20 8.38
N GLY A 252 -5.28 10.38 8.29
CA GLY A 252 -4.84 11.46 7.42
C GLY A 252 -4.80 11.07 5.96
N HIS A 253 -5.73 10.22 5.52
CA HIS A 253 -5.79 9.67 4.15
C HIS A 253 -4.51 8.93 3.75
N PHE A 254 -3.86 8.27 4.71
CA PHE A 254 -2.56 7.60 4.55
C PHE A 254 -1.42 8.53 4.08
N ASN A 255 -1.49 9.81 4.44
CA ASN A 255 -0.44 10.78 4.14
C ASN A 255 0.69 10.64 5.16
N ILE A 256 1.69 9.83 4.84
CA ILE A 256 2.83 9.55 5.71
C ILE A 256 3.79 10.73 5.83
N HIS A 257 3.90 11.55 4.77
CA HIS A 257 4.71 12.77 4.82
C HIS A 257 4.13 13.74 5.86
N ARG A 258 2.82 14.01 5.78
CA ARG A 258 2.14 14.87 6.74
C ARG A 258 2.22 14.30 8.15
N ALA A 259 1.95 13.00 8.32
CA ALA A 259 2.01 12.32 9.62
C ALA A 259 3.37 12.47 10.32
N ALA A 260 4.47 12.50 9.55
CA ALA A 260 5.83 12.65 10.10
C ALA A 260 6.17 14.08 10.56
N PHE A 261 5.37 15.08 10.16
CA PHE A 261 5.64 16.50 10.45
C PHE A 261 4.56 17.20 11.30
N GLU A 262 3.38 16.61 11.48
CA GLU A 262 2.27 17.24 12.21
C GLU A 262 2.62 17.58 13.66
N ASP A 263 3.29 16.68 14.38
CA ASP A 263 3.63 16.90 15.78
C ASP A 263 4.69 18.02 15.99
N LYS A 264 5.53 18.27 14.98
CA LYS A 264 6.54 19.33 15.04
C LYS A 264 5.96 20.74 14.93
N LEU A 265 4.77 20.88 14.37
CA LEU A 265 4.08 22.15 14.21
C LEU A 265 3.30 22.53 15.48
N SER A 266 2.86 21.56 16.28
CA SER A 266 2.16 21.81 17.54
C SER A 266 3.08 22.37 18.64
N ASP A 267 4.36 21.98 18.62
CA ASP A 267 5.35 22.42 19.62
C ASP A 267 5.96 23.81 19.34
N THR A 268 5.66 24.41 18.19
CA THR A 268 6.23 25.70 17.77
C THR A 268 5.28 26.89 17.94
N VAL A 269 4.11 26.74 18.53
CA VAL A 269 3.28 27.89 18.91
C VAL A 269 3.85 28.49 20.20
N PRO A 270 4.59 29.63 20.15
CA PRO A 270 5.00 30.30 21.37
C PRO A 270 3.73 30.75 22.09
N GLY A 271 3.63 30.39 23.37
CA GLY A 271 2.61 30.96 24.24
C GLY A 271 2.61 32.47 24.10
N ASP A 272 1.50 33.00 23.64
CA ASP A 272 1.24 34.43 23.63
C ASP A 272 1.15 34.88 25.09
N ASP A 273 2.32 35.21 25.68
CA ASP A 273 2.43 35.93 26.95
C ASP A 273 1.91 37.35 26.69
N SER A 274 0.59 37.49 26.62
CA SER A 274 -0.07 38.77 26.68
C SER A 274 0.22 39.38 28.07
N ALA A 275 1.32 40.13 28.15
CA ALA A 275 1.63 41.01 29.23
C ALA A 275 0.45 41.98 29.42
N GLN A 276 -0.28 41.85 30.53
CA GLN A 276 -1.22 42.85 31.02
C GLN A 276 -0.46 44.17 31.29
N PRO A 277 -0.91 45.29 30.75
CA PRO A 277 -0.38 46.58 31.19
C PRO A 277 -0.90 46.85 32.60
N ALA A 278 0.05 47.07 33.52
CA ALA A 278 -0.22 47.59 34.85
C ALA A 278 -0.79 49.02 34.74
N ALA A 279 -1.91 49.23 35.43
CA ALA A 279 -2.51 50.55 35.66
C ALA A 279 -1.74 51.39 36.68
#